data_538fb47541bb1928cd2faada248c5576
#
_entry.id   538fb47541bb1928cd2faada248c5576
#
_cell.length_a   1.000
_cell.length_b   1.000
_cell.length_c   1.000
_cell.angle_alpha   90.00
_cell.angle_beta   90.00
_cell.angle_gamma   90.00
#
_symmetry.space_group_name_H-M   'P 1'
#
loop_
_entity.id
_entity.type
_entity.pdbx_description
1 polymer ?
#
loop_
_entity_poly.entity_id
_entity_poly.type
_entity_poly.pdbx_seq_one_letter_code
_entity_poly.pdbx_strand_id
1 'polypeptide(L)'
;MPDSRQGFTLLELLVATGTVQQQRALGKQMDVLAGRAELRLTAESLPAELRELVPGSSDIQRGEAGDTSIQLRGTIGAAIVCDTLKQRVVLAPATSAPPLVASFLRAPVATDTLWVLDTTRAWSAHIITSVQIVSTGACRLGGPAPTPTSAADRYSLGIADAAIPPPGRAVRVTRPIRYSLYKSSDKLWYLGARDWNSTSHQFNTIQPVSGPFMAPAAHGLTFAYLDSSGATIATPVTSVERITAIRVTLVAARRFEFGEAPGTGSADTETTLVRLRGGGP
;
A
#
# COMPACT_ATOMS: atom_id res chain seq x y z
N MET A 1 33.19 -34.92 -52.31
CA MET A 1 32.30 -33.76 -52.35
C MET A 1 33.04 -32.65 -51.64
N PRO A 2 33.36 -31.52 -52.26
CA PRO A 2 34.03 -30.44 -51.60
C PRO A 2 33.00 -29.66 -50.81
N ASP A 3 33.23 -29.51 -49.49
CA ASP A 3 32.47 -28.74 -48.55
C ASP A 3 32.66 -27.25 -48.85
N SER A 4 31.69 -26.61 -49.50
CA SER A 4 31.73 -25.17 -49.79
C SER A 4 31.43 -24.39 -48.48
N ARG A 5 32.47 -24.13 -47.69
CA ARG A 5 32.40 -23.14 -46.61
C ARG A 5 32.23 -21.78 -47.24
N GLN A 6 30.98 -21.35 -47.39
CA GLN A 6 30.67 -19.96 -47.75
C GLN A 6 31.02 -19.07 -46.54
N GLY A 7 32.11 -18.31 -46.68
CA GLY A 7 32.49 -17.29 -45.72
C GLY A 7 31.48 -16.14 -45.76
N PHE A 8 31.12 -15.59 -44.59
CA PHE A 8 30.29 -14.38 -44.50
C PHE A 8 30.93 -13.23 -45.25
N THR A 9 30.17 -12.54 -46.07
CA THR A 9 30.64 -11.32 -46.74
C THR A 9 30.77 -10.17 -45.71
N LEU A 10 31.67 -9.24 -45.97
CA LEU A 10 31.91 -8.08 -45.11
C LEU A 10 30.60 -7.24 -44.93
N LEU A 11 29.74 -7.24 -45.94
CA LEU A 11 28.45 -6.57 -45.93
C LEU A 11 27.47 -7.27 -44.95
N GLU A 12 27.39 -8.59 -44.95
CA GLU A 12 26.56 -9.36 -44.02
C GLU A 12 26.99 -9.15 -42.57
N LEU A 13 28.31 -9.11 -42.31
CA LEU A 13 28.84 -8.81 -41.01
C LEU A 13 28.49 -7.39 -40.53
N LEU A 14 28.57 -6.38 -41.42
CA LEU A 14 28.21 -5.00 -41.15
C LEU A 14 26.71 -4.85 -40.84
N VAL A 15 25.86 -5.50 -41.65
CA VAL A 15 24.39 -5.49 -41.44
C VAL A 15 24.04 -6.17 -40.12
N ALA A 16 24.60 -7.33 -39.83
CA ALA A 16 24.36 -8.05 -38.59
C ALA A 16 24.81 -7.25 -37.37
N THR A 17 25.98 -6.60 -37.43
CA THR A 17 26.48 -5.76 -36.35
C THR A 17 25.60 -4.52 -36.13
N GLY A 18 25.16 -3.86 -37.20
CA GLY A 18 24.25 -2.73 -37.16
C GLY A 18 22.90 -3.09 -36.56
N THR A 19 22.32 -4.22 -36.93
CA THR A 19 21.04 -4.71 -36.40
C THR A 19 21.14 -5.03 -34.91
N VAL A 20 22.22 -5.70 -34.47
CA VAL A 20 22.46 -5.98 -33.04
C VAL A 20 22.60 -4.69 -32.22
N GLN A 21 23.33 -3.70 -32.75
CA GLN A 21 23.47 -2.40 -32.06
C GLN A 21 22.12 -1.64 -31.95
N GLN A 22 21.32 -1.67 -33.02
CA GLN A 22 19.97 -1.08 -33.00
C GLN A 22 19.05 -1.78 -31.98
N GLN A 23 19.03 -3.10 -31.95
CA GLN A 23 18.26 -3.87 -30.99
C GLN A 23 18.68 -3.56 -29.55
N ARG A 24 19.99 -3.42 -29.28
CA ARG A 24 20.52 -3.02 -27.97
C ARG A 24 20.09 -1.62 -27.57
N ALA A 25 20.11 -0.67 -28.51
CA ALA A 25 19.68 0.71 -28.25
C ALA A 25 18.18 0.78 -27.93
N LEU A 26 17.34 0.05 -28.69
CA LEU A 26 15.91 -0.05 -28.44
C LEU A 26 15.62 -0.71 -27.09
N GLY A 27 16.31 -1.81 -26.75
CA GLY A 27 16.18 -2.48 -25.46
C GLY A 27 16.47 -1.54 -24.30
N LYS A 28 17.56 -0.74 -24.38
CA LYS A 28 17.88 0.26 -23.34
C LYS A 28 16.80 1.34 -23.19
N GLN A 29 16.26 1.84 -24.32
CA GLN A 29 15.19 2.84 -24.30
C GLN A 29 13.92 2.27 -23.64
N MET A 30 13.52 1.06 -23.98
CA MET A 30 12.36 0.38 -23.40
C MET A 30 12.53 0.16 -21.90
N ASP A 31 13.73 -0.19 -21.44
CA ASP A 31 14.03 -0.41 -20.03
C ASP A 31 13.94 0.90 -19.21
N VAL A 32 14.46 2.00 -19.76
CA VAL A 32 14.34 3.32 -19.14
C VAL A 32 12.88 3.76 -19.05
N LEU A 33 12.10 3.57 -20.11
CA LEU A 33 10.67 3.91 -20.12
C LEU A 33 9.87 3.08 -19.11
N ALA A 34 10.15 1.77 -19.04
CA ALA A 34 9.54 0.89 -18.05
C ALA A 34 9.88 1.31 -16.62
N GLY A 35 11.15 1.61 -16.33
CA GLY A 35 11.57 2.10 -15.01
C GLY A 35 10.89 3.40 -14.61
N ARG A 36 10.71 4.34 -15.56
CA ARG A 36 9.97 5.59 -15.31
C ARG A 36 8.49 5.36 -15.05
N ALA A 37 7.86 4.44 -15.77
CA ALA A 37 6.46 4.09 -15.54
C ALA A 37 6.24 3.50 -14.13
N GLU A 38 7.12 2.60 -13.71
CA GLU A 38 7.10 2.00 -12.37
C GLU A 38 7.34 3.04 -11.26
N LEU A 39 8.30 3.97 -11.45
CA LEU A 39 8.52 5.07 -10.52
C LEU A 39 7.27 5.93 -10.35
N ARG A 40 6.63 6.34 -11.45
CA ARG A 40 5.40 7.15 -11.41
C ARG A 40 4.27 6.43 -10.70
N LEU A 41 4.03 5.15 -11.05
CA LEU A 41 3.00 4.35 -10.40
C LEU A 41 3.22 4.26 -8.89
N THR A 42 4.46 4.04 -8.46
CA THR A 42 4.80 3.97 -7.04
C THR A 42 4.71 5.32 -6.36
N ALA A 43 5.18 6.38 -7.04
CA ALA A 43 5.12 7.75 -6.54
C ALA A 43 3.68 8.30 -6.43
N GLU A 44 2.71 7.65 -7.06
CA GLU A 44 1.29 7.95 -6.93
C GLU A 44 0.61 7.07 -5.86
N SER A 45 0.84 5.75 -5.91
CA SER A 45 0.13 4.78 -5.07
C SER A 45 0.56 4.83 -3.60
N LEU A 46 1.86 4.75 -3.31
CA LEU A 46 2.35 4.76 -1.93
C LEU A 46 2.05 6.08 -1.20
N PRO A 47 2.25 7.28 -1.80
CA PRO A 47 1.82 8.53 -1.19
C PRO A 47 0.31 8.64 -0.98
N ALA A 48 -0.51 8.04 -1.82
CA ALA A 48 -1.96 8.04 -1.63
C ALA A 48 -2.34 7.32 -0.32
N GLU A 49 -1.76 6.17 -0.04
CA GLU A 49 -1.97 5.46 1.22
C GLU A 49 -1.41 6.24 2.43
N LEU A 50 -0.22 6.83 2.28
CA LEU A 50 0.39 7.60 3.37
C LEU A 50 -0.42 8.86 3.72
N ARG A 51 -1.10 9.50 2.77
CA ARG A 51 -1.94 10.69 3.03
C ARG A 51 -3.14 10.39 3.94
N GLU A 52 -3.59 9.16 3.98
CA GLU A 52 -4.72 8.74 4.81
C GLU A 52 -4.35 8.54 6.28
N LEU A 53 -3.05 8.50 6.59
CA LEU A 53 -2.56 8.27 7.95
C LEU A 53 -2.81 9.48 8.85
N VAL A 54 -3.18 9.17 10.09
CA VAL A 54 -3.31 10.14 11.18
C VAL A 54 -2.28 9.79 12.24
N PRO A 55 -1.17 10.54 12.37
CA PRO A 55 -0.05 10.16 13.24
C PRO A 55 -0.44 9.94 14.71
N GLY A 56 -1.34 10.76 15.24
CA GLY A 56 -1.82 10.65 16.62
C GLY A 56 -2.73 9.45 16.90
N SER A 57 -3.22 8.76 15.86
CA SER A 57 -4.12 7.60 15.98
C SER A 57 -3.42 6.25 15.99
N SER A 58 -2.10 6.20 16.13
CA SER A 58 -1.30 4.97 16.02
C SER A 58 -1.33 4.31 14.63
N ASP A 59 -1.68 5.06 13.59
CA ASP A 59 -1.64 4.56 12.21
C ASP A 59 -0.20 4.28 11.76
N ILE A 60 0.77 5.00 12.29
CA ILE A 60 2.20 4.72 12.13
C ILE A 60 2.69 4.01 13.39
N GLN A 61 3.30 2.83 13.23
CA GLN A 61 3.77 2.03 14.36
C GLN A 61 5.05 2.64 14.94
N ARG A 62 5.05 2.94 16.24
CA ARG A 62 6.23 3.45 16.97
C ARG A 62 7.40 2.48 16.87
N GLY A 63 8.60 2.98 16.58
CA GLY A 63 9.81 2.18 16.45
C GLY A 63 9.92 1.38 15.14
N GLU A 64 8.84 1.29 14.36
CA GLU A 64 8.80 0.56 13.09
C GLU A 64 8.77 1.50 11.86
N ALA A 65 8.88 2.80 12.10
CA ALA A 65 9.06 3.81 11.08
C ALA A 65 10.56 4.07 10.88
N GLY A 66 11.18 3.25 10.05
CA GLY A 66 12.60 3.30 9.69
C GLY A 66 12.84 4.12 8.42
N ASP A 67 14.09 4.27 8.04
CA ASP A 67 14.51 4.98 6.83
C ASP A 67 14.30 4.15 5.55
N THR A 68 14.29 2.83 5.63
CA THR A 68 14.14 1.89 4.49
C THR A 68 12.89 1.03 4.59
N SER A 69 12.13 1.14 5.66
CA SER A 69 10.86 0.44 5.86
C SER A 69 9.92 1.23 6.74
N ILE A 70 8.63 1.07 6.49
CA ILE A 70 7.57 1.66 7.31
C ILE A 70 6.50 0.62 7.59
N GLN A 71 6.08 0.54 8.87
CA GLN A 71 4.91 -0.21 9.26
C GLN A 71 3.79 0.76 9.62
N LEU A 72 2.66 0.58 8.96
CA LEU A 72 1.50 1.43 9.11
C LEU A 72 0.22 0.59 9.21
N ARG A 73 -0.90 1.23 9.56
CA ARG A 73 -2.23 0.64 9.49
C ARG A 73 -2.91 1.07 8.21
N GLY A 74 -2.85 0.23 7.17
CA GLY A 74 -3.53 0.48 5.90
C GLY A 74 -5.04 0.33 6.04
N THR A 75 -5.81 1.23 5.44
CA THR A 75 -7.27 1.14 5.36
C THR A 75 -7.66 0.02 4.41
N ILE A 76 -8.37 -0.99 4.90
CA ILE A 76 -8.90 -2.09 4.08
C ILE A 76 -10.36 -1.90 3.72
N GLY A 77 -11.06 -1.00 4.40
CA GLY A 77 -12.44 -0.67 4.08
C GLY A 77 -12.98 0.46 4.94
N ALA A 78 -14.05 1.06 4.45
CA ALA A 78 -14.83 2.07 5.15
C ALA A 78 -16.32 1.78 4.98
N ALA A 79 -17.11 2.11 5.99
CA ALA A 79 -18.55 1.87 5.97
C ALA A 79 -19.28 2.80 6.97
N ILE A 80 -20.60 2.64 7.04
CA ILE A 80 -21.43 3.20 8.08
C ILE A 80 -21.96 2.06 8.95
N VAL A 81 -22.02 2.26 10.25
CA VAL A 81 -22.69 1.33 11.18
C VAL A 81 -24.17 1.31 10.84
N CYS A 82 -24.67 0.18 10.47
CA CYS A 82 -26.05 -0.04 10.04
C CYS A 82 -26.95 -0.42 11.22
N ASP A 83 -26.47 -1.36 12.02
CA ASP A 83 -27.16 -1.83 13.22
C ASP A 83 -26.15 -2.29 14.28
N THR A 84 -26.64 -2.45 15.51
CA THR A 84 -25.84 -2.97 16.63
C THR A 84 -26.63 -4.10 17.29
N LEU A 85 -26.05 -5.29 17.32
CA LEU A 85 -26.65 -6.47 17.88
C LEU A 85 -25.77 -7.04 19.01
N LYS A 86 -26.22 -6.92 20.25
CA LYS A 86 -25.44 -7.35 21.44
C LYS A 86 -24.04 -6.71 21.40
N GLN A 87 -22.96 -7.48 21.27
CA GLN A 87 -21.57 -6.98 21.18
C GLN A 87 -21.05 -6.99 19.74
N ARG A 88 -21.90 -6.74 18.77
CA ARG A 88 -21.56 -6.77 17.35
C ARG A 88 -22.01 -5.51 16.65
N VAL A 89 -21.17 -5.06 15.73
CA VAL A 89 -21.42 -3.92 14.83
C VAL A 89 -21.75 -4.47 13.46
N VAL A 90 -22.92 -4.18 12.94
CA VAL A 90 -23.31 -4.56 11.57
C VAL A 90 -23.05 -3.38 10.66
N LEU A 91 -22.25 -3.61 9.63
CA LEU A 91 -21.89 -2.58 8.66
C LEU A 91 -22.90 -2.52 7.52
N ALA A 92 -23.06 -1.36 6.91
CA ALA A 92 -23.90 -1.20 5.72
C ALA A 92 -23.39 -2.09 4.59
N PRO A 93 -24.28 -2.63 3.74
CA PRO A 93 -23.88 -3.43 2.58
C PRO A 93 -23.20 -2.55 1.53
N ALA A 94 -22.24 -3.11 0.79
CA ALA A 94 -21.52 -2.41 -0.28
C ALA A 94 -22.43 -2.01 -1.47
N THR A 95 -23.59 -2.66 -1.61
CA THR A 95 -24.48 -2.57 -2.78
C THR A 95 -25.86 -2.00 -2.46
N SER A 96 -25.99 -1.11 -1.47
CA SER A 96 -27.30 -0.49 -1.17
C SER A 96 -27.61 0.70 -2.09
N ALA A 97 -28.87 0.82 -2.51
CA ALA A 97 -29.38 2.01 -3.20
C ALA A 97 -30.36 2.77 -2.27
N PRO A 98 -30.18 4.06 -1.96
CA PRO A 98 -29.04 4.88 -2.37
C PRO A 98 -27.72 4.35 -1.76
N PRO A 99 -26.58 4.61 -2.40
CA PRO A 99 -25.33 4.02 -1.98
C PRO A 99 -24.99 4.49 -0.55
N LEU A 100 -25.27 3.63 0.41
CA LEU A 100 -24.71 3.75 1.73
C LEU A 100 -23.22 3.47 1.55
N VAL A 101 -22.38 4.40 1.96
CA VAL A 101 -20.94 4.32 1.74
C VAL A 101 -20.41 3.11 2.50
N ALA A 102 -20.22 2.02 1.77
CA ALA A 102 -19.45 0.87 2.21
C ALA A 102 -18.55 0.45 1.06
N SER A 103 -17.25 0.50 1.28
CA SER A 103 -16.24 0.08 0.33
C SER A 103 -15.21 -0.75 1.06
N PHE A 104 -14.98 -1.97 0.59
CA PHE A 104 -13.96 -2.86 1.13
C PHE A 104 -13.06 -3.33 0.01
N LEU A 105 -11.77 -3.03 0.13
CA LEU A 105 -10.73 -3.55 -0.76
C LEU A 105 -10.42 -5.02 -0.44
N ARG A 106 -10.58 -5.39 0.84
CA ARG A 106 -10.37 -6.74 1.35
C ARG A 106 -11.37 -7.03 2.47
N ALA A 107 -11.72 -8.30 2.67
CA ALA A 107 -12.57 -8.71 3.77
C ALA A 107 -11.88 -8.42 5.13
N PRO A 108 -12.61 -7.85 6.11
CA PRO A 108 -12.12 -7.73 7.47
C PRO A 108 -11.92 -9.13 8.09
N VAL A 109 -10.98 -9.22 9.03
CA VAL A 109 -10.72 -10.43 9.81
C VAL A 109 -10.58 -10.10 11.30
N ALA A 110 -10.58 -11.11 12.15
CA ALA A 110 -10.25 -10.92 13.56
C ALA A 110 -8.84 -10.31 13.69
N THR A 111 -8.65 -9.46 14.70
CA THR A 111 -7.47 -8.63 14.99
C THR A 111 -7.25 -7.40 14.10
N ASP A 112 -8.04 -7.21 13.03
CA ASP A 112 -8.14 -5.89 12.39
C ASP A 112 -8.68 -4.86 13.40
N THR A 113 -8.43 -3.59 13.13
CA THR A 113 -8.93 -2.50 13.98
C THR A 113 -10.08 -1.80 13.30
N LEU A 114 -11.22 -1.75 13.99
CA LEU A 114 -12.36 -0.92 13.62
C LEU A 114 -12.18 0.47 14.26
N TRP A 115 -12.07 1.49 13.44
CA TRP A 115 -12.07 2.88 13.87
C TRP A 115 -13.48 3.45 13.72
N VAL A 116 -13.97 4.08 14.76
CA VAL A 116 -15.31 4.68 14.79
C VAL A 116 -15.18 6.18 14.99
N LEU A 117 -15.81 6.97 14.12
CA LEU A 117 -15.88 8.41 14.25
C LEU A 117 -16.98 8.78 15.25
N ASP A 118 -16.62 9.40 16.35
CA ASP A 118 -17.58 9.86 17.37
C ASP A 118 -18.22 11.20 17.01
N THR A 119 -19.08 11.73 17.91
CA THR A 119 -19.75 13.04 17.75
C THR A 119 -18.80 14.22 17.89
N THR A 120 -17.68 14.04 18.56
CA THR A 120 -16.64 15.06 18.76
C THR A 120 -15.65 15.12 17.62
N ARG A 121 -15.85 14.28 16.56
CA ARG A 121 -14.96 14.05 15.42
C ARG A 121 -13.63 13.38 15.81
N ALA A 122 -13.60 12.73 16.96
CA ALA A 122 -12.48 11.88 17.34
C ALA A 122 -12.68 10.44 16.84
N TRP A 123 -11.58 9.76 16.52
CA TRP A 123 -11.58 8.36 16.15
C TRP A 123 -11.29 7.49 17.36
N SER A 124 -12.19 6.56 17.70
CA SER A 124 -11.95 5.53 18.70
C SER A 124 -11.60 4.20 18.02
N ALA A 125 -10.61 3.48 18.56
CA ALA A 125 -10.12 2.23 18.03
C ALA A 125 -10.70 1.03 18.80
N HIS A 126 -11.23 0.05 18.09
CA HIS A 126 -11.79 -1.18 18.65
C HIS A 126 -11.19 -2.38 17.92
N ILE A 127 -10.69 -3.35 18.65
CA ILE A 127 -10.15 -4.58 18.05
C ILE A 127 -11.31 -5.48 17.62
N ILE A 128 -11.29 -5.91 16.38
CA ILE A 128 -12.26 -6.89 15.85
C ILE A 128 -11.89 -8.27 16.39
N THR A 129 -12.83 -8.90 17.11
CA THR A 129 -12.64 -10.23 17.70
C THR A 129 -13.20 -11.34 16.83
N SER A 130 -14.20 -11.02 16.01
CA SER A 130 -14.81 -12.00 15.08
C SER A 130 -15.50 -11.29 13.92
N VAL A 131 -15.56 -11.97 12.79
CA VAL A 131 -16.24 -11.49 11.58
C VAL A 131 -17.24 -12.53 11.14
N GLN A 132 -18.46 -12.10 10.80
CA GLN A 132 -19.49 -12.93 10.20
C GLN A 132 -20.09 -12.18 9.01
N ILE A 133 -20.49 -12.92 8.00
CA ILE A 133 -21.28 -12.39 6.89
C ILE A 133 -22.75 -12.66 7.24
N VAL A 134 -23.56 -11.60 7.21
CA VAL A 134 -25.00 -11.68 7.48
C VAL A 134 -25.78 -11.14 6.29
N SER A 135 -26.76 -11.90 5.82
CA SER A 135 -27.62 -11.54 4.68
C SER A 135 -28.98 -10.99 5.11
N THR A 136 -29.30 -11.09 6.41
CA THR A 136 -30.61 -10.68 6.96
C THR A 136 -30.47 -9.51 7.93
N GLY A 137 -31.53 -8.70 8.04
CA GLY A 137 -31.62 -7.56 8.96
C GLY A 137 -31.78 -6.22 8.24
N ALA A 138 -32.55 -5.32 8.83
CA ALA A 138 -32.73 -3.97 8.31
C ALA A 138 -31.58 -3.07 8.75
N CYS A 139 -31.14 -2.17 7.88
CA CYS A 139 -30.23 -1.11 8.23
C CYS A 139 -31.04 0.02 8.90
N ARG A 140 -30.79 0.28 10.18
CA ARG A 140 -31.55 1.28 10.98
C ARG A 140 -30.91 2.67 10.91
N LEU A 141 -30.77 3.21 9.73
CA LEU A 141 -30.21 4.56 9.53
C LEU A 141 -31.31 5.63 9.51
N GLY A 142 -32.13 5.73 10.56
CA GLY A 142 -32.97 6.90 10.85
C GLY A 142 -33.92 7.41 9.75
N GLY A 143 -34.24 6.61 8.72
CA GLY A 143 -35.19 6.91 7.66
C GLY A 143 -36.14 5.74 7.42
N PRO A 144 -37.17 5.88 6.56
CA PRO A 144 -37.96 4.74 6.13
C PRO A 144 -36.99 3.71 5.57
N ALA A 145 -36.94 2.53 6.20
CA ALA A 145 -36.00 1.49 5.85
C ALA A 145 -36.09 1.22 4.33
N PRO A 146 -35.00 1.42 3.56
CA PRO A 146 -35.03 0.99 2.19
C PRO A 146 -35.31 -0.51 2.23
N THR A 147 -36.36 -0.93 1.56
CA THR A 147 -36.68 -2.35 1.39
C THR A 147 -35.41 -2.98 0.79
N PRO A 148 -34.78 -3.96 1.44
CA PRO A 148 -33.59 -4.57 0.89
C PRO A 148 -34.00 -5.27 -0.41
N THR A 149 -33.67 -4.67 -1.54
CA THR A 149 -33.94 -5.21 -2.87
C THR A 149 -33.03 -6.37 -3.23
N SER A 150 -32.04 -6.66 -2.39
CA SER A 150 -31.21 -7.86 -2.49
C SER A 150 -30.63 -8.22 -1.13
N ALA A 151 -30.43 -9.50 -0.86
CA ALA A 151 -29.67 -10.03 0.27
C ALA A 151 -28.18 -9.75 0.06
N ALA A 152 -27.78 -8.47 0.09
CA ALA A 152 -26.40 -8.10 0.00
C ALA A 152 -25.68 -8.48 1.30
N ASP A 153 -24.61 -9.23 1.16
CA ASP A 153 -23.77 -9.63 2.29
C ASP A 153 -23.23 -8.42 3.05
N ARG A 154 -23.36 -8.48 4.34
CA ARG A 154 -22.90 -7.44 5.29
C ARG A 154 -21.92 -8.05 6.25
N TYR A 155 -20.94 -7.25 6.65
CA TYR A 155 -20.06 -7.65 7.73
C TYR A 155 -20.70 -7.36 9.09
N SER A 156 -20.78 -8.37 9.93
CA SER A 156 -21.11 -8.28 11.34
C SER A 156 -19.85 -8.52 12.15
N LEU A 157 -19.35 -7.47 12.77
CA LEU A 157 -18.06 -7.43 13.46
C LEU A 157 -18.28 -7.56 14.97
N GLY A 158 -17.73 -8.58 15.61
CA GLY A 158 -17.58 -8.61 17.07
C GLY A 158 -16.43 -7.71 17.47
N ILE A 159 -16.61 -6.90 18.51
CA ILE A 159 -15.56 -6.02 19.05
C ILE A 159 -15.25 -6.38 20.49
N ALA A 160 -13.99 -6.13 20.92
CA ALA A 160 -13.54 -6.47 22.27
C ALA A 160 -14.17 -5.61 23.36
N ASP A 161 -14.54 -4.37 23.01
CA ASP A 161 -14.99 -3.37 23.97
C ASP A 161 -16.48 -3.46 24.26
N ALA A 162 -16.89 -3.05 25.48
CA ALA A 162 -18.28 -2.96 25.86
C ALA A 162 -19.02 -1.77 25.23
N ALA A 163 -18.30 -0.74 24.79
CA ALA A 163 -18.85 0.46 24.15
C ALA A 163 -19.12 0.21 22.67
N ILE A 164 -20.34 -0.19 22.34
CA ILE A 164 -20.75 -0.45 20.96
C ILE A 164 -21.15 0.87 20.28
N PRO A 165 -20.56 1.20 19.12
CA PRO A 165 -20.90 2.42 18.39
C PRO A 165 -22.35 2.37 17.91
N PRO A 166 -23.12 3.46 18.08
CA PRO A 166 -24.50 3.50 17.63
C PRO A 166 -24.61 3.51 16.10
N PRO A 167 -25.76 3.10 15.52
CA PRO A 167 -26.02 3.20 14.09
C PRO A 167 -25.83 4.63 13.56
N GLY A 168 -25.44 4.75 12.29
CA GLY A 168 -25.18 6.02 11.60
C GLY A 168 -23.76 6.54 11.76
N ARG A 169 -22.89 5.89 12.53
CA ARG A 169 -21.48 6.29 12.65
C ARG A 169 -20.66 5.84 11.46
N ALA A 170 -19.80 6.74 10.99
CA ALA A 170 -18.79 6.39 10.01
C ALA A 170 -17.70 5.55 10.68
N VAL A 171 -17.27 4.51 9.97
CA VAL A 171 -16.22 3.61 10.42
C VAL A 171 -15.21 3.36 9.31
N ARG A 172 -13.96 3.10 9.70
CA ARG A 172 -12.94 2.54 8.83
C ARG A 172 -12.35 1.30 9.49
N VAL A 173 -11.98 0.32 8.67
CA VAL A 173 -11.28 -0.88 9.12
C VAL A 173 -9.86 -0.82 8.62
N THR A 174 -8.90 -1.05 9.51
CA THR A 174 -7.47 -1.00 9.18
C THR A 174 -6.77 -2.29 9.57
N ARG A 175 -5.71 -2.62 8.83
CA ARG A 175 -4.82 -3.76 9.08
C ARG A 175 -3.38 -3.29 9.08
N PRO A 176 -2.50 -3.85 9.95
CA PRO A 176 -1.07 -3.55 9.87
C PRO A 176 -0.50 -4.02 8.52
N ILE A 177 0.18 -3.11 7.83
CA ILE A 177 0.88 -3.35 6.57
C ILE A 177 2.31 -2.84 6.75
N ARG A 178 3.28 -3.59 6.23
CA ARG A 178 4.68 -3.19 6.20
C ARG A 178 5.17 -3.05 4.78
N TYR A 179 5.74 -1.90 4.46
CA TYR A 179 6.40 -1.62 3.18
C TYR A 179 7.91 -1.66 3.36
N SER A 180 8.61 -2.35 2.47
CA SER A 180 10.07 -2.42 2.43
C SER A 180 10.55 -2.90 1.07
N LEU A 181 11.81 -2.67 0.74
CA LEU A 181 12.43 -3.36 -0.37
C LEU A 181 12.71 -4.82 -0.02
N TYR A 182 12.57 -5.69 -1.01
CA TYR A 182 12.98 -7.09 -0.92
C TYR A 182 13.68 -7.51 -2.21
N LYS A 183 14.57 -8.48 -2.12
CA LYS A 183 15.26 -9.05 -3.25
C LYS A 183 14.46 -10.23 -3.80
N SER A 184 14.06 -10.15 -5.07
CA SER A 184 13.32 -11.21 -5.75
C SER A 184 14.25 -12.32 -6.30
N SER A 185 13.67 -13.37 -6.84
CA SER A 185 14.39 -14.50 -7.43
C SER A 185 15.25 -14.12 -8.65
N ASP A 186 14.87 -13.06 -9.36
CA ASP A 186 15.65 -12.46 -10.46
C ASP A 186 16.83 -11.60 -9.98
N LYS A 187 17.08 -11.56 -8.66
CA LYS A 187 18.13 -10.82 -7.96
C LYS A 187 17.96 -9.29 -7.99
N LEU A 188 16.86 -8.78 -8.52
CA LEU A 188 16.50 -7.38 -8.48
C LEU A 188 15.74 -7.03 -7.19
N TRP A 189 15.73 -5.74 -6.83
CA TRP A 189 15.03 -5.25 -5.65
C TRP A 189 13.68 -4.64 -6.03
N TYR A 190 12.64 -5.00 -5.29
CA TYR A 190 11.28 -4.52 -5.50
C TYR A 190 10.72 -3.94 -4.22
N LEU A 191 9.87 -2.93 -4.35
CA LEU A 191 9.00 -2.52 -3.25
C LEU A 191 7.98 -3.63 -3.03
N GLY A 192 7.87 -4.09 -1.80
CA GLY A 192 6.89 -5.07 -1.42
C GLY A 192 6.08 -4.64 -0.23
N ALA A 193 4.88 -5.19 -0.14
CA ALA A 193 3.96 -5.03 0.98
C ALA A 193 3.75 -6.38 1.67
N ARG A 194 3.62 -6.35 2.99
CA ARG A 194 3.24 -7.50 3.83
C ARG A 194 2.07 -7.12 4.69
N ASP A 195 0.98 -7.85 4.56
CA ASP A 195 -0.16 -7.73 5.46
C ASP A 195 0.07 -8.54 6.73
N TRP A 196 -0.46 -8.06 7.83
CA TRP A 196 -0.51 -8.83 9.07
C TRP A 196 -1.50 -9.98 8.95
N ASN A 197 -1.08 -11.17 9.39
CA ASN A 197 -1.92 -12.34 9.50
C ASN A 197 -2.29 -12.57 10.96
N SER A 198 -3.56 -12.38 11.29
CA SER A 198 -4.07 -12.51 12.65
C SER A 198 -4.05 -13.94 13.18
N THR A 199 -4.10 -14.94 12.30
CA THR A 199 -4.11 -16.34 12.71
C THR A 199 -2.72 -16.84 13.08
N SER A 200 -1.70 -16.47 12.30
CA SER A 200 -0.30 -16.87 12.56
C SER A 200 0.45 -15.88 13.44
N HIS A 201 -0.13 -14.70 13.75
CA HIS A 201 0.52 -13.59 14.45
C HIS A 201 1.84 -13.16 13.81
N GLN A 202 1.90 -13.17 12.49
CA GLN A 202 3.07 -12.81 11.69
C GLN A 202 2.67 -12.06 10.44
N PHE A 203 3.61 -11.36 9.82
CA PHE A 203 3.40 -10.81 8.50
C PHE A 203 3.40 -11.92 7.45
N ASN A 204 2.45 -11.85 6.53
CA ASN A 204 2.38 -12.73 5.37
C ASN A 204 3.64 -12.62 4.49
N THR A 205 3.79 -13.56 3.56
CA THR A 205 4.81 -13.47 2.51
C THR A 205 4.69 -12.15 1.78
N ILE A 206 5.84 -11.52 1.52
CA ILE A 206 5.90 -10.24 0.84
C ILE A 206 5.31 -10.35 -0.56
N GLN A 207 4.44 -9.40 -0.89
CA GLN A 207 3.83 -9.28 -2.21
C GLN A 207 4.51 -8.14 -2.97
N PRO A 208 4.86 -8.33 -4.24
CA PRO A 208 5.43 -7.27 -5.05
C PRO A 208 4.41 -6.15 -5.27
N VAL A 209 4.85 -4.91 -5.12
CA VAL A 209 4.07 -3.70 -5.42
C VAL A 209 4.56 -3.09 -6.72
N SER A 210 5.87 -2.83 -6.81
CA SER A 210 6.49 -2.22 -8.01
C SER A 210 8.01 -2.40 -8.01
N GLY A 211 8.66 -2.00 -9.08
CA GLY A 211 10.12 -2.02 -9.24
C GLY A 211 10.55 -2.51 -10.64
N PRO A 212 11.84 -2.65 -10.88
CA PRO A 212 12.92 -2.75 -9.89
C PRO A 212 13.47 -1.41 -9.41
N PHE A 213 13.96 -1.40 -8.18
CA PHE A 213 14.65 -0.28 -7.54
C PHE A 213 16.10 -0.62 -7.22
N MET A 214 16.90 0.39 -6.91
CA MET A 214 18.24 0.19 -6.38
C MET A 214 18.20 -0.57 -5.05
N ALA A 215 19.29 -1.24 -4.71
CA ALA A 215 19.42 -1.95 -3.43
C ALA A 215 19.26 -0.99 -2.24
N PRO A 216 18.84 -1.45 -1.05
CA PRO A 216 18.76 -0.61 0.16
C PRO A 216 20.06 0.11 0.49
N ALA A 217 21.22 -0.54 0.30
CA ALA A 217 22.54 0.07 0.48
C ALA A 217 22.83 1.24 -0.48
N ALA A 218 22.12 1.28 -1.63
CA ALA A 218 22.18 2.37 -2.61
C ALA A 218 20.94 3.28 -2.52
N HIS A 219 20.24 3.28 -1.38
CA HIS A 219 19.10 4.12 -1.09
C HIS A 219 17.94 4.00 -2.11
N GLY A 220 17.68 2.78 -2.62
CA GLY A 220 16.62 2.52 -3.59
C GLY A 220 15.23 2.92 -3.12
N LEU A 221 14.99 2.88 -1.81
CA LEU A 221 13.81 3.44 -1.13
C LEU A 221 14.28 4.09 0.17
N THR A 222 13.86 5.34 0.39
CA THR A 222 14.09 6.00 1.68
C THR A 222 12.86 6.77 2.15
N PHE A 223 12.63 6.71 3.46
CA PHE A 223 11.63 7.50 4.18
C PHE A 223 12.33 8.51 5.08
N ALA A 224 11.97 9.78 4.96
CA ALA A 224 12.38 10.81 5.90
C ALA A 224 11.12 11.44 6.51
N TYR A 225 11.06 11.46 7.83
CA TYR A 225 9.92 11.96 8.60
C TYR A 225 10.19 13.38 9.01
N LEU A 226 9.23 14.28 8.79
CA LEU A 226 9.38 15.70 9.05
C LEU A 226 8.38 16.15 10.11
N ASP A 227 8.83 17.02 11.01
CA ASP A 227 7.96 17.69 11.99
C ASP A 227 7.32 18.98 11.43
N SER A 228 6.57 19.70 12.24
CA SER A 228 5.86 20.92 11.85
C SER A 228 6.80 22.07 11.41
N SER A 229 8.05 22.05 11.84
CA SER A 229 9.08 23.02 11.38
C SER A 229 9.73 22.60 10.05
N GLY A 230 9.45 21.38 9.55
CA GLY A 230 10.12 20.78 8.41
C GLY A 230 11.46 20.12 8.75
N ALA A 231 11.83 20.06 10.02
CA ALA A 231 13.04 19.37 10.46
C ALA A 231 12.86 17.84 10.40
N THR A 232 13.92 17.13 10.04
CA THR A 232 13.92 15.67 9.96
C THR A 232 13.94 15.05 11.35
N ILE A 233 13.03 14.12 11.61
CA ILE A 233 12.95 13.29 12.82
C ILE A 233 13.88 12.10 12.63
N ALA A 234 14.69 11.79 13.66
CA ALA A 234 15.59 10.63 13.61
C ALA A 234 14.82 9.29 13.53
N THR A 235 15.36 8.34 12.78
CA THR A 235 14.83 6.98 12.66
C THR A 235 15.60 5.99 13.54
N PRO A 236 14.95 4.96 14.08
CA PRO A 236 13.51 4.68 14.01
C PRO A 236 12.70 5.69 14.83
N VAL A 237 11.57 6.14 14.26
CA VAL A 237 10.74 7.18 14.89
C VAL A 237 10.01 6.63 16.10
N THR A 238 10.25 7.24 17.26
CA THR A 238 9.57 6.89 18.53
C THR A 238 8.42 7.85 18.87
N SER A 239 8.51 9.11 18.42
CA SER A 239 7.50 10.16 18.64
C SER A 239 6.70 10.39 17.34
N VAL A 240 5.86 9.40 17.00
CA VAL A 240 5.08 9.40 15.74
C VAL A 240 4.07 10.55 15.65
N GLU A 241 3.61 11.07 16.78
CA GLU A 241 2.69 12.20 16.90
C GLU A 241 3.31 13.52 16.38
N ARG A 242 4.63 13.60 16.30
CA ARG A 242 5.35 14.77 15.77
C ARG A 242 5.43 14.78 14.24
N ILE A 243 5.12 13.65 13.58
CA ILE A 243 5.23 13.55 12.13
C ILE A 243 4.10 14.37 11.49
N THR A 244 4.46 15.36 10.70
CA THR A 244 3.50 16.16 9.90
C THR A 244 3.60 15.84 8.41
N ALA A 245 4.78 15.37 7.98
CA ALA A 245 4.99 14.94 6.60
C ALA A 245 5.98 13.79 6.52
N ILE A 246 5.87 13.00 5.45
CA ILE A 246 6.81 11.94 5.09
C ILE A 246 7.35 12.25 3.70
N ARG A 247 8.68 12.31 3.56
CA ARG A 247 9.34 12.37 2.26
C ARG A 247 9.70 10.96 1.86
N VAL A 248 9.21 10.54 0.71
CA VAL A 248 9.52 9.24 0.10
C VAL A 248 10.44 9.49 -1.09
N THR A 249 11.60 8.87 -1.10
CA THR A 249 12.51 8.90 -2.26
C THR A 249 12.67 7.50 -2.80
N LEU A 250 12.51 7.36 -4.11
CA LEU A 250 12.61 6.12 -4.86
C LEU A 250 13.67 6.28 -5.94
N VAL A 251 14.56 5.30 -6.08
CA VAL A 251 15.59 5.26 -7.12
C VAL A 251 15.38 4.00 -7.93
N ALA A 252 14.94 4.14 -9.20
CA ALA A 252 14.78 3.00 -10.09
C ALA A 252 16.12 2.37 -10.45
N ALA A 253 16.14 1.05 -10.57
CA ALA A 253 17.27 0.32 -11.10
C ALA A 253 17.04 -0.04 -12.57
N ARG A 254 18.10 -0.08 -13.36
CA ARG A 254 18.04 -0.62 -14.73
C ARG A 254 18.02 -2.14 -14.69
N ARG A 255 17.15 -2.75 -15.49
CA ARG A 255 17.07 -4.20 -15.58
C ARG A 255 18.26 -4.80 -16.34
N PHE A 256 18.72 -4.10 -17.36
CA PHE A 256 19.78 -4.58 -18.24
C PHE A 256 20.81 -3.49 -18.53
N GLU A 257 22.04 -3.69 -18.05
CA GLU A 257 23.21 -2.99 -18.56
C GLU A 257 24.22 -4.01 -19.08
N PHE A 258 24.68 -3.78 -20.32
CA PHE A 258 25.66 -4.66 -20.95
C PHE A 258 27.00 -4.55 -20.22
N GLY A 259 27.44 -5.66 -19.60
CA GLY A 259 28.71 -5.72 -18.88
C GLY A 259 28.62 -5.41 -17.38
N GLU A 260 27.46 -4.97 -16.89
CA GLU A 260 27.22 -4.75 -15.46
C GLU A 260 26.24 -5.78 -14.88
N ALA A 261 26.31 -5.97 -13.57
CA ALA A 261 25.33 -6.82 -12.89
C ALA A 261 23.94 -6.18 -12.93
N PRO A 262 22.87 -6.95 -13.15
CA PRO A 262 21.51 -6.44 -13.16
C PRO A 262 21.18 -5.62 -11.90
N GLY A 263 20.58 -4.45 -12.06
CA GLY A 263 20.14 -3.62 -10.94
C GLY A 263 21.22 -2.75 -10.28
N THR A 264 22.42 -2.63 -10.87
CA THR A 264 23.50 -1.79 -10.34
C THR A 264 23.49 -0.35 -10.87
N GLY A 265 22.98 -0.14 -12.09
CA GLY A 265 22.82 1.20 -12.67
C GLY A 265 21.52 1.88 -12.22
N SER A 266 21.60 3.15 -11.81
CA SER A 266 20.41 3.96 -11.55
C SER A 266 19.81 4.48 -12.86
N ALA A 267 18.48 4.47 -12.97
CA ALA A 267 17.80 5.06 -14.12
C ALA A 267 17.33 6.49 -13.80
N ASP A 268 16.45 6.61 -12.82
CA ASP A 268 15.83 7.87 -12.41
C ASP A 268 15.56 7.86 -10.91
N THR A 269 15.41 9.07 -10.35
CA THR A 269 15.03 9.26 -8.93
C THR A 269 13.76 10.08 -8.87
N GLU A 270 12.81 9.63 -8.05
CA GLU A 270 11.58 10.35 -7.74
C GLU A 270 11.51 10.64 -6.25
N THR A 271 11.14 11.87 -5.90
CA THR A 271 10.96 12.27 -4.50
C THR A 271 9.60 12.92 -4.32
N THR A 272 8.79 12.36 -3.45
CA THR A 272 7.45 12.86 -3.13
C THR A 272 7.38 13.25 -1.66
N LEU A 273 6.84 14.44 -1.38
CA LEU A 273 6.52 14.91 -0.04
C LEU A 273 5.03 14.70 0.24
N VAL A 274 4.74 13.87 1.22
CA VAL A 274 3.38 13.54 1.65
C VAL A 274 3.07 14.26 2.96
N ARG A 275 2.14 15.20 2.94
CA ARG A 275 1.61 15.80 4.16
C ARG A 275 0.51 14.90 4.73
N LEU A 276 0.60 14.62 6.04
CA LEU A 276 -0.35 13.75 6.73
C LEU A 276 -1.59 14.53 7.18
N ARG A 277 -2.73 13.83 7.25
CA ARG A 277 -3.97 14.42 7.78
C ARG A 277 -3.83 14.60 9.29
N GLY A 278 -4.17 15.79 9.79
CA GLY A 278 -4.12 16.09 11.23
C GLY A 278 -2.73 16.49 11.76
N GLY A 279 -1.74 16.63 10.92
CA GLY A 279 -0.46 17.25 11.25
C GLY A 279 -0.51 18.78 11.20
N GLY A 280 -1.57 19.39 11.71
CA GLY A 280 -1.65 20.83 11.89
C GLY A 280 -1.12 21.24 13.27
N PRO A 281 -0.74 22.52 13.43
CA PRO A 281 -0.27 23.05 14.70
C PRO A 281 -1.30 22.94 15.79
#